data_bafb16cb44b29f3d0886711aa17956c7
#
_entry.id   bafb16cb44b29f3d0886711aa17956c7
#
_cell.length_a   1.000
_cell.length_b   1.000
_cell.length_c   1.000
_cell.angle_alpha   90.00
_cell.angle_beta   90.00
_cell.angle_gamma   90.00
#
_symmetry.space_group_name_H-M   'P 1'
#
loop_
_entity.id
_entity.type
_entity.pdbx_description
1 polymer ?
#
loop_
_entity_poly.entity_id
_entity_poly.type
_entity_poly.pdbx_seq_one_letter_code
_entity_poly.pdbx_strand_id
1 'polypeptide(L)'
;MTMNIFRHIILPLFGILLSLPPCWSREKIGTNLEIDKTVHNFGDILHKSGPVSCTFTVTNTGSQPAVIYNVVSTCGCTDVQWTKSPIRPGETGKISVTYSNDEGAYPFDKTLTTYISDSKKPVLLKVRGVSIDKVRPLNELYPVQYGPLAMKDTEYKVGNLEQGGLKSEAVMVANISSRPIKVTFDQIDKNLSVSVSPDPIPANSTAEMSFTVTADRSIWGKNTYYARPLVDGKPVKTADGKTKIGFWAFTKENFSHLTQEQKSKGPRPAFKESTYSFGKVKQGTNVLATYSFKNEGKEKFVVYKVNSDAAHWTCSGIPDVEPGKEATFKVTLNTAGLPKGEHLTIVTLTTNSPSRPIVNLFIAGYIE
;
A
#
# COMPACT_ATOMS: atom_id res chain seq x y z
N MET A 1 31.23 -57.12 50.57
CA MET A 1 30.20 -56.07 50.70
C MET A 1 30.68 -54.92 49.82
N THR A 2 30.34 -55.01 48.53
CA THR A 2 30.89 -54.16 47.47
C THR A 2 29.79 -53.18 47.02
N MET A 3 30.04 -51.90 47.21
CA MET A 3 29.13 -50.82 46.93
C MET A 3 29.42 -50.26 45.51
N ASN A 4 28.49 -50.49 44.56
CA ASN A 4 28.58 -50.02 43.20
C ASN A 4 28.11 -48.53 43.15
N ILE A 5 29.02 -47.64 42.73
CA ILE A 5 28.73 -46.24 42.48
C ILE A 5 28.36 -46.06 40.98
N PHE A 6 27.08 -45.87 40.68
CA PHE A 6 26.63 -45.48 39.33
C PHE A 6 26.94 -44.01 39.09
N ARG A 7 27.84 -43.74 38.16
CA ARG A 7 28.21 -42.40 37.70
C ARG A 7 27.29 -42.00 36.54
N HIS A 8 26.29 -41.14 36.80
CA HIS A 8 25.46 -40.57 35.76
C HIS A 8 26.26 -39.54 34.96
N ILE A 9 26.51 -39.84 33.69
CA ILE A 9 27.05 -38.91 32.71
C ILE A 9 25.87 -38.08 32.20
N ILE A 10 25.81 -36.79 32.58
CA ILE A 10 24.89 -35.83 32.01
C ILE A 10 25.54 -35.28 30.72
N LEU A 11 25.03 -35.70 29.57
CA LEU A 11 25.36 -35.10 28.29
C LEU A 11 24.64 -33.72 28.19
N PRO A 12 25.34 -32.61 27.91
CA PRO A 12 24.64 -31.36 27.61
C PRO A 12 24.00 -31.46 26.23
N LEU A 13 22.68 -31.36 26.21
CA LEU A 13 21.90 -31.19 24.98
C LEU A 13 22.20 -29.77 24.41
N PHE A 14 23.11 -29.72 23.43
CA PHE A 14 23.38 -28.51 22.67
C PHE A 14 22.18 -28.28 21.73
N GLY A 15 21.21 -27.46 22.19
CA GLY A 15 20.10 -27.02 21.38
C GLY A 15 20.63 -26.16 20.25
N ILE A 16 20.67 -26.70 19.03
CA ILE A 16 20.88 -25.94 17.81
C ILE A 16 19.63 -25.01 17.67
N LEU A 17 19.78 -23.75 18.06
CA LEU A 17 18.83 -22.69 17.75
C LEU A 17 18.90 -22.48 16.23
N LEU A 18 18.04 -23.20 15.48
CA LEU A 18 17.77 -22.88 14.09
C LEU A 18 17.16 -21.47 14.08
N SER A 19 17.98 -20.47 13.77
CA SER A 19 17.50 -19.15 13.44
C SER A 19 16.64 -19.28 12.17
N LEU A 20 15.32 -19.31 12.34
CA LEU A 20 14.39 -19.18 11.24
C LEU A 20 14.70 -17.84 10.56
N PRO A 21 14.88 -17.82 9.23
CA PRO A 21 15.04 -16.55 8.52
C PRO A 21 13.80 -15.68 8.75
N PRO A 22 13.94 -14.34 8.77
CA PRO A 22 12.81 -13.44 8.95
C PRO A 22 11.74 -13.79 7.92
N CYS A 23 10.52 -14.00 8.38
CA CYS A 23 9.37 -14.30 7.55
C CYS A 23 9.04 -13.01 6.75
N TRP A 24 9.70 -12.85 5.62
CA TRP A 24 9.35 -11.81 4.63
C TRP A 24 7.96 -12.16 4.14
N SER A 25 7.06 -11.20 4.20
CA SER A 25 5.70 -11.36 3.66
C SER A 25 5.82 -11.57 2.15
N ARG A 26 5.77 -12.83 1.72
CA ARG A 26 5.79 -13.18 0.31
C ARG A 26 4.42 -12.96 -0.30
N GLU A 27 4.36 -12.27 -1.40
CA GLU A 27 3.13 -11.99 -2.13
C GLU A 27 2.84 -13.11 -3.14
N LYS A 28 1.62 -13.65 -3.14
CA LYS A 28 1.20 -14.63 -4.15
C LYS A 28 0.99 -13.92 -5.49
N ILE A 29 1.71 -14.33 -6.52
CA ILE A 29 1.63 -13.78 -7.88
C ILE A 29 0.99 -14.75 -8.88
N GLY A 30 0.64 -15.94 -8.43
CA GLY A 30 -0.06 -16.99 -9.18
C GLY A 30 -0.67 -17.98 -8.20
N THR A 31 -1.11 -19.14 -8.66
CA THR A 31 -1.59 -20.22 -7.80
C THR A 31 -0.46 -20.85 -7.00
N ASN A 32 0.74 -20.95 -7.60
CA ASN A 32 1.89 -21.69 -7.06
C ASN A 32 3.19 -20.88 -7.01
N LEU A 33 3.13 -19.57 -7.30
CA LEU A 33 4.30 -18.70 -7.26
C LEU A 33 4.13 -17.59 -6.22
N GLU A 34 5.18 -17.36 -5.46
CA GLU A 34 5.30 -16.26 -4.51
C GLU A 34 6.48 -15.38 -4.89
N ILE A 35 6.38 -14.09 -4.63
CA ILE A 35 7.46 -13.13 -4.84
C ILE A 35 7.80 -12.44 -3.52
N ASP A 36 9.06 -12.12 -3.33
CA ASP A 36 9.55 -11.43 -2.12
C ASP A 36 8.96 -10.03 -1.97
N LYS A 37 8.79 -9.33 -3.08
CA LYS A 37 8.18 -7.98 -3.15
C LYS A 37 7.68 -7.70 -4.56
N THR A 38 6.70 -6.82 -4.71
CA THR A 38 6.22 -6.33 -6.02
C THR A 38 6.66 -4.92 -6.33
N VAL A 39 7.19 -4.20 -5.33
CA VAL A 39 7.72 -2.84 -5.46
C VAL A 39 9.12 -2.78 -4.87
N HIS A 40 10.06 -2.16 -5.59
CA HIS A 40 11.36 -1.76 -5.06
C HIS A 40 11.52 -0.25 -5.16
N ASN A 41 11.94 0.39 -4.07
CA ASN A 41 12.18 1.82 -4.02
C ASN A 41 13.69 2.09 -3.83
N PHE A 42 14.34 2.65 -4.84
CA PHE A 42 15.75 3.04 -4.77
C PHE A 42 16.02 4.25 -3.87
N GLY A 43 14.96 4.95 -3.42
CA GLY A 43 15.12 6.20 -2.68
C GLY A 43 15.62 7.34 -3.56
N ASP A 44 16.39 8.24 -2.93
CA ASP A 44 17.01 9.37 -3.61
C ASP A 44 18.36 8.92 -4.18
N ILE A 45 18.54 8.97 -5.48
CA ILE A 45 19.77 8.61 -6.19
C ILE A 45 20.33 9.86 -6.90
N LEU A 46 21.64 10.07 -6.80
CA LEU A 46 22.27 11.22 -7.45
C LEU A 46 22.23 11.04 -8.99
N HIS A 47 21.69 12.02 -9.70
CA HIS A 47 21.60 12.01 -11.16
C HIS A 47 22.97 11.76 -11.78
N LYS A 48 23.02 10.89 -12.80
CA LYS A 48 24.27 10.48 -13.47
C LYS A 48 25.35 9.84 -12.56
N SER A 49 24.97 9.34 -11.37
CA SER A 49 25.90 8.55 -10.54
C SER A 49 26.18 7.15 -11.06
N GLY A 50 25.54 6.80 -12.16
CA GLY A 50 25.56 5.48 -12.77
C GLY A 50 24.25 4.70 -12.55
N PRO A 51 24.11 3.55 -13.20
CA PRO A 51 22.92 2.72 -13.09
C PRO A 51 22.76 2.12 -11.69
N VAL A 52 21.52 1.96 -11.26
CA VAL A 52 21.17 1.28 -10.01
C VAL A 52 20.37 0.01 -10.31
N SER A 53 20.60 -1.05 -9.53
CA SER A 53 20.01 -2.36 -9.78
C SER A 53 19.33 -2.93 -8.55
N CYS A 54 18.27 -3.70 -8.78
CA CYS A 54 17.62 -4.51 -7.76
C CYS A 54 17.24 -5.88 -8.31
N THR A 55 16.87 -6.79 -7.41
CA THR A 55 16.40 -8.14 -7.78
C THR A 55 15.09 -8.44 -7.07
N PHE A 56 14.15 -9.00 -7.82
CA PHE A 56 12.94 -9.63 -7.31
C PHE A 56 13.16 -11.15 -7.31
N THR A 57 12.82 -11.81 -6.19
CA THR A 57 12.98 -13.27 -6.04
C THR A 57 11.62 -13.94 -6.11
N VAL A 58 11.45 -14.83 -7.09
CA VAL A 58 10.23 -15.62 -7.30
C VAL A 58 10.48 -17.02 -6.79
N THR A 59 9.62 -17.52 -5.89
CA THR A 59 9.68 -18.87 -5.33
C THR A 59 8.55 -19.73 -5.86
N ASN A 60 8.86 -20.90 -6.38
CA ASN A 60 7.83 -21.88 -6.76
C ASN A 60 7.39 -22.66 -5.53
N THR A 61 6.18 -22.41 -5.05
CA THR A 61 5.54 -23.11 -3.91
C THR A 61 4.59 -24.22 -4.37
N GLY A 62 4.47 -24.44 -5.67
CA GLY A 62 3.63 -25.48 -6.27
C GLY A 62 4.34 -26.83 -6.43
N SER A 63 3.63 -27.76 -7.06
CA SER A 63 4.11 -29.13 -7.33
C SER A 63 4.62 -29.35 -8.77
N GLN A 64 4.47 -28.35 -9.64
CA GLN A 64 4.91 -28.40 -11.06
C GLN A 64 5.93 -27.29 -11.33
N PRO A 65 6.86 -27.50 -12.28
CA PRO A 65 7.79 -26.44 -12.70
C PRO A 65 7.04 -25.22 -13.25
N ALA A 66 7.51 -24.04 -12.92
CA ALA A 66 6.97 -22.76 -13.40
C ALA A 66 8.00 -22.01 -14.25
N VAL A 67 7.56 -21.22 -15.21
CA VAL A 67 8.42 -20.48 -16.15
C VAL A 67 8.05 -18.99 -16.13
N ILE A 68 9.06 -18.14 -16.12
CA ILE A 68 8.92 -16.72 -16.44
C ILE A 68 9.12 -16.57 -17.95
N TYR A 69 8.04 -16.40 -18.69
CA TYR A 69 8.10 -16.34 -20.15
C TYR A 69 8.72 -15.06 -20.68
N ASN A 70 8.32 -13.92 -20.08
CA ASN A 70 8.75 -12.61 -20.53
C ASN A 70 8.62 -11.58 -19.41
N VAL A 71 9.49 -10.57 -19.46
CA VAL A 71 9.41 -9.37 -18.59
C VAL A 71 9.62 -8.16 -19.49
N VAL A 72 8.61 -7.28 -19.55
CA VAL A 72 8.61 -6.10 -20.42
C VAL A 72 8.64 -4.84 -19.55
N SER A 73 9.64 -3.99 -19.76
CA SER A 73 9.71 -2.66 -19.16
C SER A 73 8.90 -1.63 -19.94
N THR A 74 8.37 -0.62 -19.26
CA THR A 74 7.65 0.50 -19.87
C THR A 74 8.55 1.53 -20.56
N CYS A 75 9.88 1.48 -20.37
CA CYS A 75 10.84 2.38 -21.01
C CYS A 75 12.18 1.68 -21.33
N GLY A 76 12.92 2.24 -22.30
CA GLY A 76 14.28 1.81 -22.63
C GLY A 76 15.34 2.14 -21.56
N CYS A 77 14.99 2.94 -20.57
CA CYS A 77 15.84 3.33 -19.42
C CYS A 77 15.98 2.21 -18.36
N THR A 78 15.32 1.07 -18.57
CA THR A 78 15.29 -0.04 -17.61
C THR A 78 15.62 -1.33 -18.34
N ASP A 79 16.80 -1.89 -18.09
CA ASP A 79 17.20 -3.22 -18.54
C ASP A 79 16.69 -4.30 -17.58
N VAL A 80 16.27 -5.44 -18.13
CA VAL A 80 15.69 -6.53 -17.34
C VAL A 80 16.25 -7.87 -17.77
N GLN A 81 16.74 -8.61 -16.79
CA GLN A 81 17.20 -9.99 -16.97
C GLN A 81 16.44 -10.90 -15.99
N TRP A 82 16.10 -12.12 -16.44
CA TRP A 82 15.37 -13.06 -15.59
C TRP A 82 15.77 -14.50 -15.82
N THR A 83 15.44 -15.36 -14.84
CA THR A 83 15.62 -16.81 -14.93
C THR A 83 14.73 -17.36 -16.06
N LYS A 84 15.36 -17.84 -17.15
CA LYS A 84 14.68 -18.41 -18.32
C LYS A 84 14.44 -19.91 -18.22
N SER A 85 15.20 -20.60 -17.35
CA SER A 85 14.99 -22.02 -17.05
C SER A 85 13.74 -22.24 -16.20
N PRO A 86 13.05 -23.39 -16.32
CA PRO A 86 11.96 -23.73 -15.43
C PRO A 86 12.39 -23.74 -13.96
N ILE A 87 11.63 -23.04 -13.11
CA ILE A 87 11.81 -23.01 -11.66
C ILE A 87 11.09 -24.24 -11.09
N ARG A 88 11.84 -25.19 -10.55
CA ARG A 88 11.28 -26.42 -9.99
C ARG A 88 10.55 -26.16 -8.67
N PRO A 89 9.67 -27.09 -8.23
CA PRO A 89 9.06 -27.00 -6.91
C PRO A 89 10.09 -26.77 -5.79
N GLY A 90 9.87 -25.77 -4.96
CA GLY A 90 10.76 -25.33 -3.88
C GLY A 90 11.96 -24.48 -4.30
N GLU A 91 12.24 -24.35 -5.62
CA GLU A 91 13.34 -23.52 -6.13
C GLU A 91 12.92 -22.06 -6.31
N THR A 92 13.93 -21.20 -6.51
CA THR A 92 13.75 -19.77 -6.75
C THR A 92 14.27 -19.35 -8.12
N GLY A 93 13.55 -18.41 -8.76
CA GLY A 93 14.01 -17.65 -9.92
C GLY A 93 14.25 -16.20 -9.54
N LYS A 94 14.97 -15.47 -10.39
CA LYS A 94 15.32 -14.06 -10.20
C LYS A 94 14.86 -13.22 -11.38
N ILE A 95 14.42 -11.98 -11.09
CA ILE A 95 14.21 -10.93 -12.08
C ILE A 95 15.09 -9.77 -11.64
N SER A 96 16.18 -9.53 -12.36
CA SER A 96 17.13 -8.45 -12.09
C SER A 96 16.79 -7.25 -12.95
N VAL A 97 16.72 -6.09 -12.34
CA VAL A 97 16.31 -4.83 -12.98
C VAL A 97 17.40 -3.80 -12.79
N THR A 98 17.82 -3.17 -13.87
CA THR A 98 18.82 -2.10 -13.86
C THR A 98 18.21 -0.83 -14.47
N TYR A 99 18.14 0.25 -13.69
CA TYR A 99 17.69 1.57 -14.13
C TYR A 99 18.92 2.45 -14.45
N SER A 100 18.94 3.08 -15.63
CA SER A 100 20.10 3.82 -16.15
C SER A 100 20.43 5.10 -15.36
N ASN A 101 19.44 5.75 -14.74
CA ASN A 101 19.58 6.99 -13.95
C ASN A 101 20.17 8.18 -14.73
N ASP A 102 19.87 8.28 -16.01
CA ASP A 102 20.38 9.32 -16.93
C ASP A 102 19.30 10.18 -17.59
N GLU A 103 18.02 9.90 -17.31
CA GLU A 103 16.89 10.61 -17.92
C GLU A 103 16.70 12.05 -17.38
N GLY A 104 17.15 12.35 -16.16
CA GLY A 104 17.00 13.66 -15.51
C GLY A 104 16.77 13.57 -14.00
N ALA A 105 16.82 14.71 -13.32
CA ALA A 105 16.62 14.81 -11.89
C ALA A 105 15.13 14.99 -11.56
N TYR A 106 14.39 13.89 -11.52
CA TYR A 106 12.95 13.86 -11.20
C TYR A 106 12.54 12.50 -10.60
N PRO A 107 11.34 12.41 -9.97
CA PRO A 107 10.78 11.14 -9.51
C PRO A 107 10.51 10.20 -10.69
N PHE A 108 10.82 8.91 -10.52
CA PHE A 108 10.50 7.89 -11.50
C PHE A 108 9.70 6.73 -10.88
N ASP A 109 8.77 6.16 -11.65
CA ASP A 109 7.99 4.96 -11.33
C ASP A 109 7.88 4.14 -12.62
N LYS A 110 8.68 3.07 -12.73
CA LYS A 110 8.74 2.22 -13.92
C LYS A 110 8.05 0.90 -13.62
N THR A 111 7.16 0.48 -14.51
CA THR A 111 6.41 -0.77 -14.39
C THR A 111 7.02 -1.84 -15.28
N LEU A 112 7.15 -3.04 -14.73
CA LEU A 112 7.59 -4.25 -15.43
C LEU A 112 6.40 -5.19 -15.52
N THR A 113 5.98 -5.49 -16.74
CA THR A 113 4.92 -6.47 -17.00
C THR A 113 5.53 -7.85 -17.13
N THR A 114 5.30 -8.71 -16.13
CA THR A 114 5.89 -10.03 -16.00
C THR A 114 4.88 -11.11 -16.36
N TYR A 115 5.18 -11.93 -17.38
CA TYR A 115 4.36 -13.05 -17.82
C TYR A 115 4.92 -14.36 -17.27
N ILE A 116 4.09 -15.09 -16.51
CA ILE A 116 4.44 -16.34 -15.85
C ILE A 116 3.47 -17.46 -16.20
N SER A 117 3.95 -18.72 -16.19
CA SER A 117 3.17 -19.90 -16.60
C SER A 117 1.93 -20.17 -15.74
N ASP A 118 1.91 -19.69 -14.51
CA ASP A 118 0.90 -20.00 -13.49
C ASP A 118 -0.12 -18.88 -13.29
N SER A 119 -0.11 -17.85 -14.12
CA SER A 119 -1.04 -16.74 -14.02
C SER A 119 -1.68 -16.39 -15.36
N LYS A 120 -3.03 -16.27 -15.35
CA LYS A 120 -3.79 -15.80 -16.52
C LYS A 120 -3.61 -14.31 -16.80
N LYS A 121 -3.16 -13.55 -15.79
CA LYS A 121 -2.89 -12.11 -15.87
C LYS A 121 -1.41 -11.86 -15.63
N PRO A 122 -0.80 -10.90 -16.32
CA PRO A 122 0.58 -10.53 -16.04
C PRO A 122 0.71 -9.97 -14.61
N VAL A 123 1.84 -10.23 -13.99
CA VAL A 123 2.22 -9.65 -12.71
C VAL A 123 2.93 -8.32 -12.97
N LEU A 124 2.50 -7.27 -12.27
CA LEU A 124 3.11 -5.95 -12.39
C LEU A 124 4.11 -5.75 -11.25
N LEU A 125 5.39 -5.66 -11.61
CA LEU A 125 6.45 -5.27 -10.70
C LEU A 125 6.78 -3.79 -10.93
N LYS A 126 7.24 -3.10 -9.88
CA LYS A 126 7.58 -1.68 -9.96
C LYS A 126 8.96 -1.41 -9.39
N VAL A 127 9.70 -0.55 -10.07
CA VAL A 127 10.89 0.10 -9.53
C VAL A 127 10.69 1.61 -9.54
N ARG A 128 10.98 2.26 -8.43
CA ARG A 128 10.79 3.69 -8.29
C ARG A 128 11.87 4.35 -7.45
N GLY A 129 11.94 5.66 -7.51
CA GLY A 129 12.87 6.47 -6.75
C GLY A 129 12.78 7.93 -7.15
N VAL A 130 13.72 8.73 -6.67
CA VAL A 130 13.90 10.13 -7.07
C VAL A 130 15.34 10.32 -7.52
N SER A 131 15.55 10.66 -8.80
CA SER A 131 16.84 11.15 -9.26
C SER A 131 17.00 12.61 -8.81
N ILE A 132 18.11 12.96 -8.17
CA ILE A 132 18.35 14.27 -7.56
C ILE A 132 19.68 14.87 -8.06
N ASP A 133 19.77 16.19 -8.25
CA ASP A 133 20.99 16.87 -8.68
C ASP A 133 21.98 17.10 -7.54
N LYS A 134 21.49 17.20 -6.31
CA LYS A 134 22.30 17.48 -5.13
C LYS A 134 21.90 16.59 -3.96
N VAL A 135 22.89 16.04 -3.29
CA VAL A 135 22.68 15.35 -2.01
C VAL A 135 22.24 16.38 -0.98
N ARG A 136 21.11 16.12 -0.32
CA ARG A 136 20.63 16.91 0.82
C ARG A 136 20.82 16.12 2.11
N PRO A 137 21.04 16.79 3.24
CA PRO A 137 21.09 16.11 4.54
C PRO A 137 19.83 15.28 4.82
N LEU A 138 19.99 14.13 5.45
CA LEU A 138 18.85 13.20 5.69
C LEU A 138 17.71 13.83 6.52
N ASN A 139 18.04 14.72 7.46
CA ASN A 139 17.05 15.43 8.27
C ASN A 139 16.18 16.43 7.48
N GLU A 140 16.68 16.91 6.33
CA GLU A 140 15.87 17.72 5.39
C GLU A 140 14.98 16.86 4.49
N LEU A 141 15.51 15.72 4.05
CA LEU A 141 14.79 14.77 3.19
C LEU A 141 13.72 13.99 3.94
N TYR A 142 13.94 13.75 5.25
CA TYR A 142 13.08 12.98 6.15
C TYR A 142 12.74 13.81 7.39
N PRO A 143 11.81 14.78 7.26
CA PRO A 143 11.54 15.76 8.32
C PRO A 143 10.81 15.20 9.54
N VAL A 144 10.11 14.06 9.38
CA VAL A 144 9.37 13.43 10.48
C VAL A 144 10.31 12.49 11.24
N GLN A 145 10.60 12.79 12.50
CA GLN A 145 11.56 12.05 13.29
C GLN A 145 10.88 11.29 14.43
N TYR A 146 11.03 9.96 14.42
CA TYR A 146 10.74 9.06 15.53
C TYR A 146 12.06 8.73 16.24
N GLY A 147 12.56 9.65 17.09
CA GLY A 147 13.92 9.56 17.59
C GLY A 147 14.96 9.59 16.47
N PRO A 148 15.87 8.60 16.38
CA PRO A 148 16.87 8.53 15.30
C PRO A 148 16.32 7.98 13.98
N LEU A 149 15.12 7.37 13.97
CA LEU A 149 14.42 6.95 12.76
C LEU A 149 13.69 8.15 12.15
N ALA A 150 14.07 8.53 10.93
CA ALA A 150 13.47 9.65 10.22
C ALA A 150 12.70 9.19 8.98
N MET A 151 11.59 9.86 8.67
CA MET A 151 10.61 9.49 7.67
C MET A 151 10.12 10.72 6.89
N LYS A 152 9.52 10.51 5.72
CA LYS A 152 8.92 11.60 4.93
C LYS A 152 7.56 12.03 5.48
N ASP A 153 6.79 11.10 6.04
CA ASP A 153 5.44 11.34 6.56
C ASP A 153 5.14 10.43 7.75
N THR A 154 4.04 10.68 8.44
CA THR A 154 3.47 9.82 9.49
C THR A 154 2.42 8.86 8.95
N GLU A 155 1.92 9.08 7.72
CA GLU A 155 0.91 8.23 7.07
C GLU A 155 1.31 7.92 5.64
N TYR A 156 1.20 6.65 5.26
CA TYR A 156 1.56 6.15 3.93
C TYR A 156 0.37 5.55 3.21
N LYS A 157 0.30 5.81 1.91
CA LYS A 157 -0.74 5.30 1.04
C LYS A 157 -0.37 3.91 0.52
N VAL A 158 -1.22 2.92 0.80
CA VAL A 158 -1.18 1.60 0.15
C VAL A 158 -1.93 1.65 -1.19
N GLY A 159 -3.03 2.41 -1.24
CA GLY A 159 -3.87 2.59 -2.42
C GLY A 159 -5.11 1.72 -2.43
N ASN A 160 -5.63 1.44 -3.65
CA ASN A 160 -6.85 0.66 -3.78
C ASN A 160 -6.56 -0.84 -3.63
N LEU A 161 -7.37 -1.51 -2.80
CA LEU A 161 -7.40 -2.96 -2.62
C LEU A 161 -8.74 -3.53 -3.04
N GLU A 162 -8.73 -4.72 -3.63
CA GLU A 162 -9.94 -5.52 -3.79
C GLU A 162 -10.15 -6.38 -2.53
N GLN A 163 -11.40 -6.54 -2.13
CA GLN A 163 -11.77 -7.34 -0.96
C GLN A 163 -11.14 -8.74 -1.01
N GLY A 164 -10.51 -9.15 0.07
CA GLY A 164 -9.78 -10.42 0.19
C GLY A 164 -8.44 -10.44 -0.54
N GLY A 165 -8.05 -9.33 -1.21
CA GLY A 165 -6.73 -9.16 -1.81
C GLY A 165 -5.73 -8.57 -0.83
N LEU A 166 -4.47 -8.51 -1.24
CA LEU A 166 -3.40 -7.84 -0.52
C LEU A 166 -2.66 -6.88 -1.45
N LYS A 167 -1.98 -5.89 -0.86
CA LYS A 167 -1.13 -4.97 -1.60
C LYS A 167 0.05 -4.56 -0.75
N SER A 168 1.23 -4.62 -1.37
CA SER A 168 2.49 -4.19 -0.79
C SER A 168 2.93 -2.86 -1.38
N GLU A 169 3.56 -2.05 -0.57
CA GLU A 169 4.21 -0.81 -0.95
C GLU A 169 5.52 -0.68 -0.18
N ALA A 170 6.43 0.14 -0.69
CA ALA A 170 7.71 0.40 -0.07
C ALA A 170 8.04 1.88 -0.08
N VAL A 171 8.61 2.38 1.02
CA VAL A 171 9.07 3.76 1.16
C VAL A 171 10.46 3.77 1.78
N MET A 172 11.20 4.84 1.54
CA MET A 172 12.50 5.01 2.20
C MET A 172 12.32 5.67 3.56
N VAL A 173 13.07 5.17 4.53
CA VAL A 173 13.27 5.73 5.87
C VAL A 173 14.76 5.97 6.09
N ALA A 174 15.13 6.74 7.08
CA ALA A 174 16.53 7.08 7.34
C ALA A 174 16.91 6.89 8.81
N ASN A 175 18.12 6.45 9.04
CA ASN A 175 18.81 6.58 10.32
C ASN A 175 19.64 7.88 10.29
N ILE A 176 19.21 8.88 11.05
CA ILE A 176 19.91 10.18 11.13
C ILE A 176 20.95 10.24 12.26
N SER A 177 21.21 9.12 12.93
CA SER A 177 22.21 9.04 14.00
C SER A 177 23.57 8.56 13.51
N SER A 178 24.60 8.78 14.32
CA SER A 178 25.99 8.38 14.03
C SER A 178 26.29 6.89 14.33
N ARG A 179 25.28 6.08 14.69
CA ARG A 179 25.43 4.65 14.97
C ARG A 179 24.36 3.85 14.24
N PRO A 180 24.58 2.56 13.95
CA PRO A 180 23.53 1.69 13.43
C PRO A 180 22.35 1.62 14.41
N ILE A 181 21.14 1.50 13.89
CA ILE A 181 19.91 1.30 14.69
C ILE A 181 19.14 0.07 14.20
N LYS A 182 18.63 -0.72 15.14
CA LYS A 182 17.69 -1.79 14.84
C LYS A 182 16.27 -1.27 14.90
N VAL A 183 15.49 -1.47 13.83
CA VAL A 183 14.10 -1.02 13.74
C VAL A 183 13.16 -2.22 13.71
N THR A 184 12.29 -2.28 14.68
CA THR A 184 11.21 -3.29 14.77
C THR A 184 9.88 -2.59 15.00
N PHE A 185 8.78 -3.34 14.98
CA PHE A 185 7.44 -2.79 15.19
C PHE A 185 6.68 -3.64 16.20
N ASP A 186 5.86 -2.99 17.01
CA ASP A 186 4.86 -3.60 17.86
C ASP A 186 3.49 -2.93 17.68
N GLN A 187 2.47 -3.38 18.39
CA GLN A 187 1.09 -2.88 18.25
C GLN A 187 0.69 -2.76 16.77
N ILE A 188 1.07 -3.77 15.99
CA ILE A 188 0.74 -3.84 14.56
C ILE A 188 -0.73 -4.25 14.44
N ASP A 189 -1.53 -3.45 13.72
CA ASP A 189 -2.92 -3.76 13.48
C ASP A 189 -3.06 -5.06 12.68
N LYS A 190 -4.16 -5.78 12.95
CA LYS A 190 -4.53 -6.96 12.17
C LYS A 190 -4.56 -6.59 10.68
N ASN A 191 -4.09 -7.48 9.83
CA ASN A 191 -4.01 -7.32 8.37
C ASN A 191 -2.93 -6.32 7.87
N LEU A 192 -2.05 -5.85 8.74
CA LEU A 192 -0.85 -5.10 8.37
C LEU A 192 0.40 -5.93 8.67
N SER A 193 1.34 -5.97 7.75
CA SER A 193 2.73 -6.35 8.02
C SER A 193 3.65 -5.21 7.62
N VAL A 194 4.72 -5.00 8.38
CA VAL A 194 5.71 -3.95 8.13
C VAL A 194 7.10 -4.43 8.51
N SER A 195 8.09 -4.11 7.70
CA SER A 195 9.49 -4.47 7.90
C SER A 195 10.42 -3.41 7.33
N VAL A 196 11.67 -3.42 7.77
CA VAL A 196 12.72 -2.51 7.29
C VAL A 196 13.93 -3.31 6.85
N SER A 197 14.57 -2.92 5.75
CA SER A 197 15.77 -3.55 5.22
C SER A 197 16.72 -2.49 4.63
N PRO A 198 18.03 -2.52 4.97
CA PRO A 198 18.69 -3.45 5.89
C PRO A 198 18.31 -3.23 7.35
N ASP A 199 18.40 -4.28 8.16
CA ASP A 199 18.25 -4.22 9.61
C ASP A 199 19.47 -4.91 10.26
N PRO A 200 20.33 -4.18 11.02
CA PRO A 200 20.21 -2.77 11.41
C PRO A 200 20.41 -1.79 10.24
N ILE A 201 19.80 -0.60 10.34
CA ILE A 201 20.05 0.51 9.40
C ILE A 201 21.41 1.13 9.77
N PRO A 202 22.38 1.19 8.85
CA PRO A 202 23.68 1.81 9.14
C PRO A 202 23.56 3.27 9.56
N ALA A 203 24.61 3.81 10.21
CA ALA A 203 24.68 5.21 10.60
C ALA A 203 24.54 6.13 9.38
N ASN A 204 23.80 7.23 9.52
CA ASN A 204 23.61 8.25 8.47
C ASN A 204 23.23 7.63 7.09
N SER A 205 22.36 6.65 7.10
CA SER A 205 21.97 5.87 5.91
C SER A 205 20.48 5.71 5.80
N THR A 206 20.02 5.34 4.61
CA THR A 206 18.62 5.01 4.34
C THR A 206 18.38 3.50 4.33
N ALA A 207 17.12 3.13 4.54
CA ALA A 207 16.62 1.76 4.42
C ALA A 207 15.25 1.78 3.75
N GLU A 208 14.87 0.66 3.14
CA GLU A 208 13.53 0.46 2.61
C GLU A 208 12.61 -0.04 3.73
N MET A 209 11.51 0.66 3.98
CA MET A 209 10.40 0.18 4.80
C MET A 209 9.33 -0.37 3.88
N SER A 210 9.15 -1.69 3.89
CA SER A 210 8.12 -2.39 3.14
C SER A 210 6.92 -2.67 4.04
N PHE A 211 5.71 -2.49 3.50
CA PHE A 211 4.48 -2.77 4.23
C PHE A 211 3.43 -3.37 3.31
N THR A 212 2.65 -4.30 3.87
CA THR A 212 1.58 -5.01 3.17
C THR A 212 0.30 -4.91 3.97
N VAL A 213 -0.79 -4.52 3.29
CA VAL A 213 -2.13 -4.56 3.85
C VAL A 213 -2.94 -5.65 3.14
N THR A 214 -3.55 -6.53 3.93
CA THR A 214 -4.52 -7.52 3.46
C THR A 214 -5.94 -6.97 3.67
N ALA A 215 -6.73 -6.89 2.61
CA ALA A 215 -8.09 -6.39 2.70
C ALA A 215 -8.99 -7.38 3.46
N ASP A 216 -9.53 -6.95 4.60
CA ASP A 216 -10.54 -7.69 5.33
C ASP A 216 -11.85 -7.72 4.53
N ARG A 217 -12.57 -8.87 4.54
CA ARG A 217 -13.82 -9.03 3.82
C ARG A 217 -15.00 -8.26 4.44
N SER A 218 -14.83 -7.75 5.65
CA SER A 218 -15.86 -6.99 6.38
C SER A 218 -15.65 -5.48 6.35
N ILE A 219 -14.53 -4.99 5.78
CA ILE A 219 -14.13 -3.59 5.83
C ILE A 219 -14.16 -2.97 4.42
N TRP A 220 -14.86 -1.85 4.29
CA TRP A 220 -15.05 -1.11 3.05
C TRP A 220 -14.48 0.30 3.12
N GLY A 221 -14.13 0.86 1.96
CA GLY A 221 -13.70 2.24 1.82
C GLY A 221 -12.31 2.50 2.40
N LYS A 222 -12.04 3.76 2.80
CA LYS A 222 -10.76 4.17 3.38
C LYS A 222 -10.63 3.67 4.80
N ASN A 223 -9.55 2.94 5.08
CA ASN A 223 -9.18 2.47 6.39
C ASN A 223 -7.70 2.72 6.62
N THR A 224 -7.32 3.11 7.84
CA THR A 224 -5.93 3.31 8.25
C THR A 224 -5.55 2.23 9.25
N TYR A 225 -4.45 1.58 9.01
CA TYR A 225 -3.82 0.55 9.84
C TYR A 225 -2.59 1.14 10.49
N TYR A 226 -2.29 0.77 11.71
CA TYR A 226 -1.22 1.38 12.49
C TYR A 226 -0.19 0.36 12.93
N ALA A 227 1.08 0.81 13.02
CA ALA A 227 2.16 0.10 13.68
C ALA A 227 2.98 1.10 14.50
N ARG A 228 3.48 0.66 15.68
CA ARG A 228 4.35 1.48 16.52
C ARG A 228 5.81 1.10 16.27
N PRO A 229 6.67 2.03 15.82
CA PRO A 229 8.08 1.76 15.64
C PRO A 229 8.82 1.67 16.99
N LEU A 230 9.75 0.72 17.05
CA LEU A 230 10.71 0.55 18.12
C LEU A 230 12.11 0.73 17.55
N VAL A 231 12.94 1.53 18.20
CA VAL A 231 14.37 1.65 17.89
C VAL A 231 15.16 1.00 19.01
N ASP A 232 16.01 0.03 18.67
CA ASP A 232 16.76 -0.79 19.64
C ASP A 232 15.86 -1.36 20.75
N GLY A 233 14.65 -1.82 20.38
CA GLY A 233 13.66 -2.39 21.29
C GLY A 233 12.89 -1.37 22.14
N LYS A 234 13.11 -0.06 21.97
CA LYS A 234 12.44 0.99 22.75
C LYS A 234 11.43 1.75 21.88
N PRO A 235 10.20 2.01 22.39
CA PRO A 235 9.23 2.85 21.70
C PRO A 235 9.76 4.25 21.46
N VAL A 236 9.53 4.75 20.25
CA VAL A 236 9.91 6.11 19.85
C VAL A 236 8.66 6.91 19.45
N LYS A 237 8.80 8.24 19.52
CA LYS A 237 7.71 9.18 19.19
C LYS A 237 8.26 10.39 18.44
N THR A 238 7.39 11.06 17.71
CA THR A 238 7.69 12.35 17.09
C THR A 238 7.70 13.49 18.12
N ALA A 239 8.19 14.65 17.72
CA ALA A 239 8.23 15.85 18.59
C ALA A 239 6.81 16.30 19.02
N ASP A 240 5.80 16.11 18.17
CA ASP A 240 4.37 16.37 18.48
C ASP A 240 3.68 15.20 19.20
N GLY A 241 4.43 14.19 19.63
CA GLY A 241 3.96 13.10 20.48
C GLY A 241 3.32 11.92 19.75
N LYS A 242 3.31 11.87 18.43
CA LYS A 242 2.80 10.71 17.69
C LYS A 242 3.68 9.49 17.92
N THR A 243 3.08 8.36 18.24
CA THR A 243 3.77 7.10 18.57
C THR A 243 3.58 6.02 17.51
N LYS A 244 2.68 6.21 16.54
CA LYS A 244 2.35 5.23 15.52
C LYS A 244 2.50 5.81 14.13
N ILE A 245 2.78 4.94 13.19
CA ILE A 245 2.80 5.19 11.74
C ILE A 245 1.49 4.65 11.18
N GLY A 246 0.82 5.43 10.32
CA GLY A 246 -0.41 5.04 9.65
C GLY A 246 -0.14 4.51 8.25
N PHE A 247 -0.91 3.50 7.84
CA PHE A 247 -0.90 2.92 6.49
C PHE A 247 -2.35 2.83 6.00
N TRP A 248 -2.73 3.65 5.02
CA TRP A 248 -4.11 3.67 4.62
C TRP A 248 -4.35 3.02 3.25
N ALA A 249 -5.42 2.25 3.19
CA ALA A 249 -5.89 1.60 2.00
C ALA A 249 -7.36 1.91 1.75
N PHE A 250 -7.77 1.83 0.49
CA PHE A 250 -9.15 1.97 0.07
C PHE A 250 -9.65 0.62 -0.46
N THR A 251 -10.51 -0.06 0.32
CA THR A 251 -11.02 -1.38 -0.01
C THR A 251 -12.32 -1.27 -0.82
N LYS A 252 -12.34 -1.91 -1.99
CA LYS A 252 -13.49 -2.05 -2.89
C LYS A 252 -13.86 -3.51 -3.10
N GLU A 253 -15.03 -3.76 -3.65
CA GLU A 253 -15.47 -5.12 -3.97
C GLU A 253 -14.62 -5.76 -5.07
N ASN A 254 -14.42 -7.08 -4.95
CA ASN A 254 -13.74 -7.88 -5.95
C ASN A 254 -14.77 -8.52 -6.90
N PHE A 255 -14.83 -8.02 -8.12
CA PHE A 255 -15.71 -8.50 -9.17
C PHE A 255 -15.04 -9.49 -10.14
N SER A 256 -13.86 -10.03 -9.80
CA SER A 256 -13.13 -10.93 -10.71
C SER A 256 -13.84 -12.25 -10.97
N HIS A 257 -14.71 -12.67 -10.05
CA HIS A 257 -15.52 -13.88 -10.15
C HIS A 257 -16.73 -13.74 -11.08
N LEU A 258 -17.12 -12.51 -11.45
CA LEU A 258 -18.25 -12.25 -12.32
C LEU A 258 -17.87 -12.36 -13.81
N THR A 259 -18.74 -12.97 -14.62
CA THR A 259 -18.65 -12.94 -16.09
C THR A 259 -18.93 -11.53 -16.61
N GLN A 260 -18.58 -11.25 -17.88
CA GLN A 260 -18.90 -9.96 -18.51
C GLN A 260 -20.42 -9.71 -18.59
N GLU A 261 -21.21 -10.75 -18.83
CA GLU A 261 -22.66 -10.64 -18.83
C GLU A 261 -23.20 -10.26 -17.45
N GLN A 262 -22.73 -10.90 -16.38
CA GLN A 262 -23.10 -10.54 -15.00
C GLN A 262 -22.70 -9.11 -14.66
N LYS A 263 -21.49 -8.68 -15.03
CA LYS A 263 -21.05 -7.29 -14.82
C LYS A 263 -21.92 -6.28 -15.57
N SER A 264 -22.38 -6.61 -16.77
CA SER A 264 -23.25 -5.73 -17.55
C SER A 264 -24.66 -5.59 -16.98
N LYS A 265 -25.15 -6.62 -16.28
CA LYS A 265 -26.45 -6.63 -15.58
C LYS A 265 -26.38 -6.03 -14.18
N GLY A 266 -25.19 -5.89 -13.60
CA GLY A 266 -24.98 -5.35 -12.27
C GLY A 266 -25.56 -3.94 -12.07
N PRO A 267 -25.63 -3.47 -10.82
CA PRO A 267 -26.15 -2.14 -10.51
C PRO A 267 -25.34 -1.06 -11.19
N ARG A 268 -26.02 -0.02 -11.70
CA ARG A 268 -25.39 1.10 -12.42
C ARG A 268 -25.95 2.43 -11.96
N PRO A 269 -25.31 3.10 -10.98
CA PRO A 269 -25.78 4.39 -10.50
C PRO A 269 -25.46 5.50 -11.52
N ALA A 270 -26.49 6.20 -11.97
CA ALA A 270 -26.42 7.39 -12.81
C ALA A 270 -26.77 8.63 -11.97
N PHE A 271 -25.76 9.38 -11.57
CA PHE A 271 -25.94 10.62 -10.81
C PHE A 271 -26.36 11.76 -11.75
N LYS A 272 -27.33 12.57 -11.34
CA LYS A 272 -27.75 13.75 -12.08
C LYS A 272 -26.61 14.76 -12.15
N GLU A 273 -25.95 14.98 -11.02
CA GLU A 273 -24.75 15.81 -10.89
C GLU A 273 -23.75 15.15 -9.94
N SER A 274 -22.47 15.23 -10.25
CA SER A 274 -21.39 14.76 -9.38
C SER A 274 -20.77 15.88 -8.55
N THR A 275 -21.04 17.14 -8.89
CA THR A 275 -20.51 18.33 -8.20
C THR A 275 -21.65 19.18 -7.68
N TYR A 276 -21.61 19.49 -6.39
CA TYR A 276 -22.45 20.48 -5.76
C TYR A 276 -21.64 21.76 -5.54
N SER A 277 -22.10 22.87 -6.13
CA SER A 277 -21.46 24.18 -5.94
C SER A 277 -22.22 24.98 -4.88
N PHE A 278 -21.55 25.38 -3.80
CA PHE A 278 -22.16 26.20 -2.75
C PHE A 278 -21.91 27.71 -2.90
N GLY A 279 -21.24 28.12 -3.98
CA GLY A 279 -20.96 29.55 -4.24
C GLY A 279 -20.01 30.12 -3.19
N LYS A 280 -20.34 31.31 -2.63
CA LYS A 280 -19.58 32.00 -1.58
C LYS A 280 -20.31 31.90 -0.25
N VAL A 281 -19.60 31.44 0.80
CA VAL A 281 -20.13 31.35 2.16
C VAL A 281 -19.13 31.85 3.19
N LYS A 282 -19.61 32.29 4.35
CA LYS A 282 -18.74 32.62 5.48
C LYS A 282 -18.19 31.33 6.13
N GLN A 283 -16.96 31.41 6.63
CA GLN A 283 -16.37 30.33 7.44
C GLN A 283 -17.30 29.99 8.63
N GLY A 284 -17.47 28.69 8.91
CA GLY A 284 -18.41 28.20 9.93
C GLY A 284 -19.82 27.90 9.41
N THR A 285 -20.10 28.14 8.13
CA THR A 285 -21.39 27.80 7.52
C THR A 285 -21.51 26.28 7.33
N ASN A 286 -22.72 25.75 7.62
CA ASN A 286 -23.07 24.37 7.26
C ASN A 286 -23.59 24.34 5.82
N VAL A 287 -22.82 23.81 4.90
CA VAL A 287 -23.18 23.59 3.51
C VAL A 287 -23.93 22.28 3.37
N LEU A 288 -25.14 22.29 2.83
CA LEU A 288 -25.98 21.12 2.60
C LEU A 288 -25.99 20.74 1.12
N ALA A 289 -25.13 19.82 0.73
CA ALA A 289 -25.08 19.27 -0.62
C ALA A 289 -26.12 18.17 -0.79
N THR A 290 -26.91 18.21 -1.87
CA THR A 290 -27.92 17.21 -2.18
C THR A 290 -27.54 16.50 -3.48
N TYR A 291 -27.53 15.16 -3.46
CA TYR A 291 -27.24 14.34 -4.63
C TYR A 291 -28.41 13.42 -4.92
N SER A 292 -28.76 13.32 -6.20
CA SER A 292 -29.80 12.44 -6.70
C SER A 292 -29.22 11.51 -7.77
N PHE A 293 -29.61 10.26 -7.74
CA PHE A 293 -29.20 9.28 -8.72
C PHE A 293 -30.30 8.27 -9.01
N LYS A 294 -30.20 7.62 -10.17
CA LYS A 294 -31.05 6.53 -10.61
C LYS A 294 -30.22 5.27 -10.74
N ASN A 295 -30.75 4.11 -10.32
CA ASN A 295 -30.14 2.84 -10.64
C ASN A 295 -30.60 2.38 -12.02
N GLU A 296 -29.77 2.53 -13.04
CA GLU A 296 -30.04 2.08 -14.42
C GLU A 296 -29.62 0.63 -14.67
N GLY A 297 -29.06 -0.05 -13.68
CA GLY A 297 -28.71 -1.47 -13.74
C GLY A 297 -29.93 -2.38 -13.59
N LYS A 298 -29.70 -3.69 -13.63
CA LYS A 298 -30.73 -4.72 -13.47
C LYS A 298 -30.73 -5.37 -12.09
N GLU A 299 -29.77 -5.01 -11.23
CA GLU A 299 -29.64 -5.51 -9.87
C GLU A 299 -29.69 -4.35 -8.88
N LYS A 300 -30.02 -4.63 -7.62
CA LYS A 300 -30.12 -3.65 -6.55
C LYS A 300 -28.78 -2.96 -6.30
N PHE A 301 -28.79 -1.63 -6.27
CA PHE A 301 -27.61 -0.82 -5.95
C PHE A 301 -27.49 -0.61 -4.44
N VAL A 302 -26.28 -0.84 -3.90
CA VAL A 302 -25.96 -0.71 -2.49
C VAL A 302 -24.69 0.13 -2.33
N VAL A 303 -24.69 1.04 -1.36
CA VAL A 303 -23.51 1.79 -0.91
C VAL A 303 -22.99 1.16 0.38
N TYR A 304 -21.81 0.57 0.34
CA TYR A 304 -21.19 -0.08 1.50
C TYR A 304 -20.59 0.90 2.49
N LYS A 305 -19.99 1.98 1.98
CA LYS A 305 -19.30 2.98 2.80
C LYS A 305 -19.30 4.34 2.13
N VAL A 306 -19.43 5.38 2.94
CA VAL A 306 -19.20 6.77 2.55
C VAL A 306 -17.97 7.27 3.30
N ASN A 307 -17.04 7.87 2.59
CA ASN A 307 -15.86 8.54 3.14
C ASN A 307 -15.80 9.97 2.64
N SER A 308 -15.15 10.86 3.38
CA SER A 308 -14.80 12.20 2.94
C SER A 308 -13.36 12.53 3.36
N ASP A 309 -12.72 13.44 2.65
CA ASP A 309 -11.44 14.05 3.01
C ASP A 309 -11.60 15.23 3.97
N ALA A 310 -12.83 15.72 4.19
CA ALA A 310 -13.12 16.78 5.15
C ALA A 310 -13.15 16.23 6.61
N ALA A 311 -12.70 17.04 7.57
CA ALA A 311 -12.71 16.68 8.98
C ALA A 311 -14.13 16.72 9.60
N HIS A 312 -14.98 17.67 9.18
CA HIS A 312 -16.29 17.92 9.78
C HIS A 312 -17.39 17.81 8.71
N TRP A 313 -17.91 16.60 8.58
CA TRP A 313 -18.97 16.28 7.64
C TRP A 313 -19.91 15.21 8.19
N THR A 314 -21.12 15.19 7.65
CA THR A 314 -22.09 14.10 7.91
C THR A 314 -22.80 13.74 6.61
N CYS A 315 -23.27 12.50 6.51
CA CYS A 315 -24.07 12.03 5.41
C CYS A 315 -25.39 11.47 5.95
N SER A 316 -26.51 11.82 5.32
CA SER A 316 -27.77 11.10 5.56
C SER A 316 -27.61 9.64 5.11
N GLY A 317 -28.39 8.73 5.64
CA GLY A 317 -28.42 7.36 5.13
C GLY A 317 -28.67 7.36 3.60
N ILE A 318 -27.92 6.54 2.86
CA ILE A 318 -28.18 6.28 1.44
C ILE A 318 -28.95 4.97 1.37
N PRO A 319 -30.21 4.97 0.90
CA PRO A 319 -30.99 3.73 0.82
C PRO A 319 -30.49 2.82 -0.29
N ASP A 320 -30.73 1.53 -0.16
CA ASP A 320 -30.61 0.59 -1.26
C ASP A 320 -31.61 0.97 -2.37
N VAL A 321 -31.18 0.88 -3.63
CA VAL A 321 -32.00 1.33 -4.76
C VAL A 321 -32.24 0.20 -5.74
N GLU A 322 -33.50 -0.19 -5.86
CA GLU A 322 -33.95 -1.21 -6.80
C GLU A 322 -33.77 -0.77 -8.26
N PRO A 323 -33.70 -1.70 -9.23
CA PRO A 323 -33.60 -1.38 -10.64
C PRO A 323 -34.61 -0.34 -11.12
N GLY A 324 -34.18 0.67 -11.85
CA GLY A 324 -35.02 1.74 -12.40
C GLY A 324 -35.50 2.78 -11.39
N LYS A 325 -35.24 2.60 -10.08
CA LYS A 325 -35.66 3.56 -9.05
C LYS A 325 -34.63 4.67 -8.85
N GLU A 326 -35.08 5.78 -8.29
CA GLU A 326 -34.25 6.94 -7.92
C GLU A 326 -34.12 7.05 -6.40
N ALA A 327 -33.02 7.62 -5.94
CA ALA A 327 -32.81 8.01 -4.55
C ALA A 327 -32.11 9.36 -4.48
N THR A 328 -32.31 10.00 -3.33
CA THR A 328 -31.66 11.28 -2.99
C THR A 328 -31.06 11.17 -1.59
N PHE A 329 -29.89 11.72 -1.39
CA PHE A 329 -29.24 11.80 -0.08
C PHE A 329 -28.55 13.17 0.07
N LYS A 330 -28.19 13.49 1.30
CA LYS A 330 -27.62 14.77 1.68
C LYS A 330 -26.29 14.60 2.38
N VAL A 331 -25.34 15.46 2.04
CA VAL A 331 -24.07 15.59 2.73
C VAL A 331 -23.97 16.99 3.32
N THR A 332 -23.74 17.07 4.62
CA THR A 332 -23.50 18.35 5.30
C THR A 332 -22.01 18.50 5.51
N LEU A 333 -21.44 19.60 5.01
CA LEU A 333 -20.06 19.99 5.24
C LEU A 333 -20.06 21.23 6.17
N ASN A 334 -19.40 21.13 7.33
CA ASN A 334 -19.17 22.29 8.17
C ASN A 334 -17.87 22.98 7.74
N THR A 335 -17.94 24.25 7.40
CA THR A 335 -16.77 25.02 6.93
C THR A 335 -15.94 25.62 8.07
N ALA A 336 -16.29 25.39 9.33
CA ALA A 336 -15.47 25.78 10.47
C ALA A 336 -14.11 25.05 10.44
N GLY A 337 -13.02 25.81 10.57
CA GLY A 337 -11.67 25.25 10.50
C GLY A 337 -11.14 24.98 9.09
N LEU A 338 -11.95 25.13 8.04
CA LEU A 338 -11.47 25.09 6.67
C LEU A 338 -10.80 26.44 6.31
N PRO A 339 -9.73 26.43 5.48
CA PRO A 339 -9.07 27.66 5.07
C PRO A 339 -10.01 28.53 4.23
N LYS A 340 -9.81 29.86 4.29
CA LYS A 340 -10.46 30.80 3.39
C LYS A 340 -9.93 30.65 1.97
N GLY A 341 -10.78 30.91 0.98
CA GLY A 341 -10.44 30.77 -0.44
C GLY A 341 -11.26 29.70 -1.15
N GLU A 342 -10.79 29.27 -2.31
CA GLU A 342 -11.38 28.16 -3.05
C GLU A 342 -11.27 26.87 -2.27
N HIS A 343 -12.36 26.11 -2.24
CA HIS A 343 -12.44 24.86 -1.50
C HIS A 343 -13.10 23.76 -2.32
N LEU A 344 -12.54 22.55 -2.22
CA LEU A 344 -13.05 21.33 -2.82
C LEU A 344 -13.01 20.21 -1.78
N THR A 345 -14.17 19.65 -1.45
CA THR A 345 -14.28 18.42 -0.64
C THR A 345 -14.69 17.25 -1.54
N ILE A 346 -14.05 16.11 -1.35
CA ILE A 346 -14.36 14.88 -2.04
C ILE A 346 -15.15 13.95 -1.11
N VAL A 347 -16.32 13.52 -1.56
CA VAL A 347 -17.14 12.49 -0.93
C VAL A 347 -17.06 11.23 -1.77
N THR A 348 -16.54 10.14 -1.21
CA THR A 348 -16.29 8.89 -1.93
C THR A 348 -17.25 7.82 -1.45
N LEU A 349 -18.02 7.27 -2.36
CA LEU A 349 -18.91 6.12 -2.11
C LEU A 349 -18.22 4.83 -2.56
N THR A 350 -18.19 3.82 -1.69
CA THR A 350 -17.82 2.44 -2.06
C THR A 350 -19.09 1.65 -2.30
N THR A 351 -19.21 1.01 -3.47
CA THR A 351 -20.48 0.45 -3.94
C THR A 351 -20.34 -0.99 -4.43
N ASN A 352 -21.48 -1.68 -4.58
CA ASN A 352 -21.59 -2.99 -5.20
C ASN A 352 -21.65 -2.94 -6.74
N SER A 353 -21.41 -1.80 -7.38
CA SER A 353 -21.49 -1.67 -8.83
C SER A 353 -20.19 -2.12 -9.50
N PRO A 354 -20.19 -3.16 -10.37
CA PRO A 354 -18.99 -3.55 -11.11
C PRO A 354 -18.46 -2.47 -12.05
N SER A 355 -19.35 -1.63 -12.57
CA SER A 355 -18.98 -0.52 -13.46
C SER A 355 -18.49 0.73 -12.72
N ARG A 356 -18.92 0.93 -11.48
CA ARG A 356 -18.59 2.08 -10.64
C ARG A 356 -18.38 1.66 -9.17
N PRO A 357 -17.36 0.83 -8.87
CA PRO A 357 -17.10 0.36 -7.51
C PRO A 357 -16.75 1.49 -6.55
N ILE A 358 -16.25 2.58 -7.09
CA ILE A 358 -15.92 3.83 -6.38
C ILE A 358 -16.59 4.97 -7.15
N VAL A 359 -17.36 5.78 -6.44
CA VAL A 359 -17.97 7.00 -6.97
C VAL A 359 -17.46 8.19 -6.17
N ASN A 360 -16.86 9.16 -6.85
CA ASN A 360 -16.48 10.44 -6.24
C ASN A 360 -17.52 11.51 -6.56
N LEU A 361 -17.97 12.18 -5.51
CA LEU A 361 -18.84 13.36 -5.55
C LEU A 361 -18.08 14.54 -4.96
N PHE A 362 -18.36 15.73 -5.44
CA PHE A 362 -17.59 16.93 -5.12
C PHE A 362 -18.47 18.00 -4.52
N ILE A 363 -18.00 18.65 -3.46
CA ILE A 363 -18.61 19.84 -2.86
C ILE A 363 -17.59 20.97 -3.03
N ALA A 364 -17.91 21.94 -3.89
CA ALA A 364 -16.99 23.00 -4.28
C ALA A 364 -17.58 24.39 -4.04
N GLY A 365 -16.73 25.38 -3.70
CA GLY A 365 -17.14 26.76 -3.52
C GLY A 365 -16.03 27.63 -2.93
N TYR A 366 -16.40 28.80 -2.45
CA TYR A 366 -15.46 29.77 -1.89
C TYR A 366 -15.84 30.12 -0.45
N ILE A 367 -14.87 30.06 0.46
CA ILE A 367 -15.02 30.38 1.90
C ILE A 367 -14.43 31.77 2.16
N GLU A 368 -15.26 32.68 2.70
CA GLU A 368 -14.88 34.07 3.05
C GLU A 368 -14.39 34.20 4.50
#